data_31a4c6ebbf23aacb563d0c0070e1d81a
#
_entry.id   31a4c6ebbf23aacb563d0c0070e1d81a
#
_cell.length_a   1.000
_cell.length_b   1.000
_cell.length_c   1.000
_cell.angle_alpha   90.00
_cell.angle_beta   90.00
_cell.angle_gamma   90.00
#
_symmetry.space_group_name_H-M   'P 1'
#
loop_
_entity.id
_entity.type
_entity.pdbx_description
1 polymer ?
#
loop_
_entity_poly.entity_id
_entity_poly.type
_entity_poly.pdbx_seq_one_letter_code
_entity_poly.pdbx_strand_id
1 'polypeptide(L)'
;GAVIQRVGAAAMSCGLAETQVAALGAAFLSAGASPEIAATALKKFTTTLVKGSALSKDAQAAFQGLGFSATQMAKDMQTDAQGTIFKVLQAIAKKPKELQMSLLTEMFGEESIGAIAPLLQNMGNLSQAFDLISEKSKFAGSMQAEYDTRSKTTQNALQLLTNKLTNLAISVGNVFLPAIGAGAT
;
A
#
# COMPACT_ATOMS: atom_id res chain seq x y z
N GLY A 1 -0.47 -14.52 -14.07
CA GLY A 1 -1.87 -14.49 -13.63
C GLY A 1 -2.06 -14.75 -12.14
N ALA A 2 -1.71 -15.94 -11.61
CA ALA A 2 -2.08 -16.35 -10.25
C ALA A 2 -1.46 -15.54 -9.10
N VAL A 3 -0.45 -14.76 -9.37
CA VAL A 3 0.34 -14.05 -8.36
C VAL A 3 -0.09 -12.61 -8.20
N ILE A 4 -0.45 -11.92 -9.28
CA ILE A 4 -1.19 -10.65 -9.20
C ILE A 4 -2.48 -10.89 -8.44
N GLN A 5 -3.13 -12.04 -8.63
CA GLN A 5 -4.30 -12.44 -7.86
C GLN A 5 -4.03 -12.62 -6.37
N ARG A 6 -2.85 -13.11 -5.94
CA ARG A 6 -2.55 -13.30 -4.50
C ARG A 6 -2.23 -12.02 -3.77
N VAL A 7 -1.46 -11.10 -4.38
CA VAL A 7 -1.19 -9.78 -3.78
C VAL A 7 -2.46 -8.93 -3.85
N GLY A 8 -3.18 -8.96 -4.97
CA GLY A 8 -4.48 -8.33 -5.12
C GLY A 8 -5.52 -8.89 -4.15
N ALA A 9 -5.61 -10.22 -3.99
CA ALA A 9 -6.53 -10.86 -3.05
C ALA A 9 -6.22 -10.52 -1.60
N ALA A 10 -4.95 -10.46 -1.20
CA ALA A 10 -4.55 -10.04 0.15
C ALA A 10 -4.91 -8.57 0.41
N ALA A 11 -4.72 -7.69 -0.56
CA ALA A 11 -5.08 -6.29 -0.45
C ALA A 11 -6.59 -6.06 -0.52
N MET A 12 -7.30 -6.83 -1.33
CA MET A 12 -8.78 -6.80 -1.38
C MET A 12 -9.40 -7.31 -0.07
N SER A 13 -8.79 -8.30 0.59
CA SER A 13 -9.22 -8.74 1.92
C SER A 13 -9.00 -7.67 3.01
N CYS A 14 -8.17 -6.67 2.73
CA CYS A 14 -7.95 -5.51 3.58
C CYS A 14 -8.91 -4.34 3.30
N GLY A 15 -9.88 -4.50 2.42
CA GLY A 15 -10.88 -3.46 2.07
C GLY A 15 -10.47 -2.54 0.92
N LEU A 16 -9.29 -2.73 0.32
CA LEU A 16 -8.83 -1.96 -0.84
C LEU A 16 -9.29 -2.59 -2.15
N ALA A 17 -9.81 -1.78 -3.06
CA ALA A 17 -9.98 -2.18 -4.44
C ALA A 17 -8.61 -2.33 -5.13
N GLU A 18 -8.51 -3.18 -6.15
CA GLU A 18 -7.27 -3.40 -6.90
C GLU A 18 -6.67 -2.09 -7.43
N THR A 19 -7.51 -1.18 -7.91
CA THR A 19 -7.11 0.15 -8.36
C THR A 19 -6.52 1.02 -7.24
N GLN A 20 -7.05 0.93 -6.02
CA GLN A 20 -6.54 1.65 -4.86
C GLN A 20 -5.19 1.10 -4.38
N VAL A 21 -5.00 -0.23 -4.46
CA VAL A 21 -3.71 -0.88 -4.20
C VAL A 21 -2.66 -0.39 -5.19
N ALA A 22 -3.02 -0.34 -6.47
CA ALA A 22 -2.14 0.16 -7.52
C ALA A 22 -1.78 1.64 -7.32
N ALA A 23 -2.74 2.47 -6.90
CA ALA A 23 -2.51 3.88 -6.59
C ALA A 23 -1.56 4.08 -5.41
N LEU A 24 -1.74 3.33 -4.34
CA LEU A 24 -0.86 3.40 -3.17
C LEU A 24 0.57 2.95 -3.53
N GLY A 25 0.68 1.87 -4.30
CA GLY A 25 1.97 1.42 -4.82
C GLY A 25 2.66 2.46 -5.72
N ALA A 26 1.90 3.09 -6.62
CA ALA A 26 2.41 4.17 -7.48
C ALA A 26 2.85 5.38 -6.65
N ALA A 27 2.14 5.72 -5.57
CA ALA A 27 2.52 6.79 -4.67
C ALA A 27 3.86 6.50 -3.96
N PHE A 28 4.09 5.27 -3.51
CA PHE A 28 5.39 4.87 -2.95
C PHE A 28 6.53 5.00 -3.96
N LEU A 29 6.32 4.54 -5.19
CA LEU A 29 7.33 4.67 -6.25
C LEU A 29 7.60 6.13 -6.61
N SER A 30 6.57 6.95 -6.73
CA SER A 30 6.69 8.38 -7.01
C SER A 30 7.38 9.15 -5.88
N ALA A 31 7.28 8.66 -4.65
CA ALA A 31 8.00 9.20 -3.50
C ALA A 31 9.47 8.73 -3.43
N GLY A 32 9.91 7.88 -4.36
CA GLY A 32 11.30 7.44 -4.48
C GLY A 32 11.62 6.08 -3.91
N ALA A 33 10.62 5.29 -3.48
CA ALA A 33 10.85 3.92 -3.03
C ALA A 33 11.25 3.01 -4.18
N SER A 34 12.15 2.06 -3.92
CA SER A 34 12.38 0.97 -4.88
C SER A 34 11.14 0.06 -4.97
N PRO A 35 10.94 -0.65 -6.08
CA PRO A 35 9.77 -1.53 -6.23
C PRO A 35 9.68 -2.62 -5.16
N GLU A 36 10.80 -3.14 -4.71
CA GLU A 36 10.89 -4.16 -3.66
C GLU A 36 10.44 -3.60 -2.30
N ILE A 37 10.93 -2.41 -1.96
CA ILE A 37 10.56 -1.70 -0.73
C ILE A 37 9.09 -1.28 -0.79
N ALA A 38 8.62 -0.78 -1.94
CA ALA A 38 7.23 -0.40 -2.14
C ALA A 38 6.28 -1.60 -1.96
N ALA A 39 6.63 -2.77 -2.51
CA ALA A 39 5.82 -3.99 -2.36
C ALA A 39 5.78 -4.48 -0.90
N THR A 40 6.91 -4.46 -0.21
CA THR A 40 6.99 -4.82 1.22
C THR A 40 6.18 -3.86 2.07
N ALA A 41 6.34 -2.55 1.86
CA ALA A 41 5.59 -1.52 2.56
C ALA A 41 4.08 -1.63 2.30
N LEU A 42 3.67 -1.86 1.07
CA LEU A 42 2.27 -2.05 0.70
C LEU A 42 1.64 -3.20 1.48
N LYS A 43 2.31 -4.34 1.51
CA LYS A 43 1.86 -5.52 2.26
C LYS A 43 1.78 -5.24 3.76
N LYS A 44 2.83 -4.70 4.35
CA LYS A 44 2.89 -4.38 5.79
C LYS A 44 1.84 -3.34 6.17
N PHE A 45 1.73 -2.28 5.39
CA PHE A 45 0.81 -1.18 5.62
C PHE A 45 -0.64 -1.66 5.63
N THR A 46 -1.05 -2.37 4.58
CA THR A 46 -2.42 -2.87 4.46
C THR A 46 -2.75 -3.91 5.52
N THR A 47 -1.86 -4.86 5.79
CA THR A 47 -2.09 -5.89 6.82
C THR A 47 -2.11 -5.31 8.23
N THR A 48 -1.29 -4.31 8.54
CA THR A 48 -1.28 -3.67 9.87
C THR A 48 -2.59 -2.95 10.17
N LEU A 49 -3.13 -2.22 9.19
CA LEU A 49 -4.35 -1.44 9.39
C LEU A 49 -5.61 -2.29 9.63
N VAL A 50 -5.60 -3.57 9.24
CA VAL A 50 -6.76 -4.47 9.41
C VAL A 50 -6.62 -5.48 10.56
N LYS A 51 -5.46 -5.54 11.22
CA LYS A 51 -5.22 -6.51 12.28
C LYS A 51 -6.03 -6.28 13.56
N GLY A 52 -6.45 -5.04 13.82
CA GLY A 52 -7.21 -4.72 15.02
C GLY A 52 -6.48 -5.14 16.31
N SER A 53 -7.15 -5.90 17.16
CA SER A 53 -6.60 -6.39 18.44
C SER A 53 -5.45 -7.40 18.29
N ALA A 54 -5.19 -7.92 17.08
CA ALA A 54 -4.06 -8.82 16.82
C ALA A 54 -2.73 -8.08 16.61
N LEU A 55 -2.72 -6.75 16.65
CA LEU A 55 -1.49 -5.96 16.65
C LEU A 55 -0.70 -6.17 17.96
N SER A 56 0.62 -6.01 17.87
CA SER A 56 1.47 -5.95 19.06
C SER A 56 1.04 -4.82 20.00
N LYS A 57 1.36 -4.92 21.27
CA LYS A 57 1.04 -3.86 22.25
C LYS A 57 1.67 -2.54 21.88
N ASP A 58 2.90 -2.55 21.37
CA ASP A 58 3.62 -1.35 20.97
C ASP A 58 2.95 -0.69 19.75
N ALA A 59 2.56 -1.47 18.76
CA ALA A 59 1.80 -0.94 17.61
C ALA A 59 0.43 -0.39 18.05
N GLN A 60 -0.29 -1.07 18.94
CA GLN A 60 -1.56 -0.56 19.48
C GLN A 60 -1.35 0.76 20.22
N ALA A 61 -0.30 0.88 21.05
CA ALA A 61 0.04 2.09 21.76
C ALA A 61 0.41 3.24 20.79
N ALA A 62 1.15 2.94 19.73
CA ALA A 62 1.48 3.90 18.67
C ALA A 62 0.21 4.46 18.00
N PHE A 63 -0.74 3.61 17.63
CA PHE A 63 -2.03 4.04 17.08
C PHE A 63 -2.85 4.87 18.08
N GLN A 64 -2.90 4.48 19.35
CA GLN A 64 -3.57 5.24 20.40
C GLN A 64 -2.93 6.63 20.60
N GLY A 65 -1.61 6.71 20.53
CA GLY A 65 -0.88 7.99 20.60
C GLY A 65 -1.18 8.94 19.44
N LEU A 66 -1.67 8.42 18.32
CA LEU A 66 -2.18 9.18 17.17
C LEU A 66 -3.69 9.48 17.26
N GLY A 67 -4.38 8.96 18.27
CA GLY A 67 -5.82 9.13 18.44
C GLY A 67 -6.67 8.07 17.72
N PHE A 68 -6.09 6.94 17.32
CA PHE A 68 -6.79 5.85 16.65
C PHE A 68 -6.96 4.63 17.57
N SER A 69 -8.10 3.98 17.48
CA SER A 69 -8.31 2.63 17.99
C SER A 69 -7.97 1.61 16.90
N ALA A 70 -7.09 0.66 17.20
CA ALA A 70 -6.73 -0.39 16.25
C ALA A 70 -7.95 -1.20 15.78
N THR A 71 -8.88 -1.50 16.68
CA THR A 71 -10.13 -2.22 16.37
C THR A 71 -11.06 -1.39 15.48
N GLN A 72 -11.21 -0.10 15.77
CA GLN A 72 -12.05 0.79 14.96
C GLN A 72 -11.43 0.99 13.57
N MET A 73 -10.13 1.14 13.50
CA MET A 73 -9.40 1.30 12.24
C MET A 73 -9.56 0.07 11.33
N ALA A 74 -9.54 -1.14 11.89
CA ALA A 74 -9.80 -2.35 11.12
C ALA A 74 -11.22 -2.36 10.51
N LYS A 75 -12.21 -1.81 11.21
CA LYS A 75 -13.58 -1.61 10.69
C LYS A 75 -13.63 -0.52 9.62
N ASP A 76 -12.96 0.60 9.88
CA ASP A 76 -12.93 1.73 8.93
C ASP A 76 -12.26 1.35 7.62
N MET A 77 -11.27 0.47 7.63
CA MET A 77 -10.66 -0.08 6.42
C MET A 77 -11.65 -0.86 5.55
N GLN A 78 -12.66 -1.50 6.13
CA GLN A 78 -13.69 -2.22 5.37
C GLN A 78 -14.73 -1.29 4.74
N THR A 79 -14.94 -0.11 5.31
CA THR A 79 -15.94 0.85 4.84
C THR A 79 -15.34 1.95 3.98
N ASP A 80 -14.18 2.48 4.36
CA ASP A 80 -13.46 3.55 3.66
C ASP A 80 -11.95 3.37 3.84
N ALA A 81 -11.37 2.42 3.13
CA ALA A 81 -9.95 2.11 3.21
C ALA A 81 -9.09 3.31 2.79
N GLN A 82 -9.43 3.98 1.70
CA GLN A 82 -8.70 5.13 1.19
C GLN A 82 -8.66 6.27 2.21
N GLY A 83 -9.81 6.66 2.76
CA GLY A 83 -9.91 7.71 3.77
C GLY A 83 -9.19 7.35 5.07
N THR A 84 -9.24 6.08 5.50
CA THR A 84 -8.55 5.57 6.69
C THR A 84 -7.04 5.66 6.51
N ILE A 85 -6.51 5.21 5.39
CA ILE A 85 -5.08 5.31 5.04
C ILE A 85 -4.63 6.77 5.08
N PHE A 86 -5.39 7.66 4.46
CA PHE A 86 -5.06 9.08 4.41
C PHE A 86 -5.02 9.71 5.80
N LYS A 87 -5.99 9.41 6.65
CA LYS A 87 -6.07 9.91 8.04
C LYS A 87 -4.87 9.44 8.87
N VAL A 88 -4.49 8.17 8.76
CA VAL A 88 -3.34 7.61 9.50
C VAL A 88 -2.05 8.29 9.06
N LEU A 89 -1.80 8.39 7.75
CA LEU A 89 -0.60 9.04 7.22
C LEU A 89 -0.54 10.52 7.57
N GLN A 90 -1.66 11.24 7.50
CA GLN A 90 -1.73 12.64 7.93
C GLN A 90 -1.42 12.82 9.42
N ALA A 91 -1.94 11.93 10.26
CA ALA A 91 -1.69 12.00 11.70
C ALA A 91 -0.19 11.80 12.02
N ILE A 92 0.47 10.87 11.33
CA ILE A 92 1.91 10.66 11.46
C ILE A 92 2.67 11.89 10.93
N ALA A 93 2.30 12.41 9.77
CA ALA A 93 2.96 13.57 9.14
C ALA A 93 2.92 14.84 10.00
N LYS A 94 1.91 14.99 10.86
CA LYS A 94 1.79 16.11 11.80
C LYS A 94 2.70 16.00 13.02
N LYS A 95 3.31 14.84 13.28
CA LYS A 95 4.23 14.66 14.40
C LYS A 95 5.64 15.18 14.06
N PRO A 96 6.45 15.57 15.06
CA PRO A 96 7.85 15.86 14.84
C PRO A 96 8.59 14.72 14.16
N LYS A 97 9.60 15.04 13.33
CA LYS A 97 10.30 14.03 12.50
C LYS A 97 10.89 12.89 13.31
N GLU A 98 11.39 13.18 14.52
CA GLU A 98 11.95 12.19 15.43
C GLU A 98 10.88 11.15 15.84
N LEU A 99 9.67 11.61 16.12
CA LEU A 99 8.55 10.74 16.48
C LEU A 99 7.99 10.01 15.27
N GLN A 100 8.05 10.60 14.07
CA GLN A 100 7.60 9.92 12.85
C GLN A 100 8.34 8.61 12.63
N MET A 101 9.66 8.61 12.77
CA MET A 101 10.48 7.42 12.55
C MET A 101 10.18 6.31 13.58
N SER A 102 10.07 6.66 14.85
CA SER A 102 9.67 5.73 15.90
C SER A 102 8.29 5.11 15.65
N LEU A 103 7.31 5.95 15.34
CA LEU A 103 5.95 5.50 15.01
C LEU A 103 5.90 4.56 13.81
N LEU A 104 6.63 4.90 12.73
CA LEU A 104 6.69 4.04 11.54
C LEU A 104 7.31 2.69 11.83
N THR A 105 8.37 2.65 12.65
CA THR A 105 9.01 1.42 13.07
C THR A 105 8.06 0.54 13.89
N GLU A 106 7.41 1.13 14.88
CA GLU A 106 6.49 0.42 15.78
C GLU A 106 5.22 -0.08 15.05
N MET A 107 4.72 0.71 14.12
CA MET A 107 3.48 0.39 13.40
C MET A 107 3.70 -0.55 12.22
N PHE A 108 4.75 -0.33 11.42
CA PHE A 108 4.91 -0.98 10.12
C PHE A 108 6.22 -1.75 9.94
N GLY A 109 7.16 -1.64 10.88
CA GLY A 109 8.47 -2.28 10.80
C GLY A 109 9.49 -1.47 9.99
N GLU A 110 10.77 -1.67 10.30
CA GLU A 110 11.89 -0.95 9.69
C GLU A 110 11.95 -1.10 8.16
N GLU A 111 11.62 -2.27 7.66
CA GLU A 111 11.64 -2.59 6.23
C GLU A 111 10.67 -1.76 5.39
N SER A 112 9.67 -1.15 6.02
CA SER A 112 8.65 -0.33 5.35
C SER A 112 8.98 1.17 5.34
N ILE A 113 9.93 1.59 6.16
CA ILE A 113 10.26 3.01 6.36
C ILE A 113 10.71 3.66 5.06
N GLY A 114 11.52 2.95 4.26
CA GLY A 114 12.03 3.46 2.98
C GLY A 114 10.97 3.84 1.95
N ALA A 115 9.75 3.32 2.09
CA ALA A 115 8.62 3.73 1.25
C ALA A 115 7.69 4.72 1.95
N ILE A 116 7.38 4.49 3.23
CA ILE A 116 6.35 5.28 3.93
C ILE A 116 6.89 6.65 4.33
N ALA A 117 8.13 6.75 4.81
CA ALA A 117 8.71 8.03 5.23
C ALA A 117 8.80 9.07 4.08
N PRO A 118 9.27 8.71 2.86
CA PRO A 118 9.22 9.63 1.73
C PRO A 118 7.79 10.03 1.34
N LEU A 119 6.83 9.12 1.46
CA LEU A 119 5.43 9.41 1.18
C LEU A 119 4.84 10.46 2.13
N LEU A 120 5.23 10.44 3.41
CA LEU A 120 4.82 11.47 4.39
C LEU A 120 5.28 12.88 3.99
N GLN A 121 6.41 12.99 3.29
CA GLN A 121 6.91 14.27 2.76
C GLN A 121 6.14 14.72 1.50
N ASN A 122 5.45 13.80 0.84
CA ASN A 122 4.79 14.00 -0.46
C ASN A 122 3.34 13.48 -0.45
N MET A 123 2.57 13.84 0.57
CA MET A 123 1.16 13.43 0.70
C MET A 123 0.30 13.85 -0.50
N GLY A 124 0.70 14.91 -1.22
CA GLY A 124 0.08 15.31 -2.47
C GLY A 124 0.13 14.24 -3.55
N ASN A 125 1.20 13.47 -3.63
CA ASN A 125 1.33 12.37 -4.60
C ASN A 125 0.30 11.26 -4.33
N LEU A 126 0.02 10.96 -3.06
CA LEU A 126 -1.00 9.99 -2.67
C LEU A 126 -2.40 10.49 -3.05
N SER A 127 -2.70 11.76 -2.74
CA SER A 127 -3.98 12.38 -3.12
C SER A 127 -4.19 12.31 -4.63
N GLN A 128 -3.19 12.75 -5.41
CA GLN A 128 -3.26 12.72 -6.87
C GLN A 128 -3.45 11.29 -7.41
N ALA A 129 -2.74 10.31 -6.85
CA ALA A 129 -2.88 8.93 -7.28
C ALA A 129 -4.29 8.38 -7.05
N PHE A 130 -4.91 8.70 -5.93
CA PHE A 130 -6.29 8.32 -5.64
C PHE A 130 -7.31 9.11 -6.49
N ASP A 131 -7.08 10.39 -6.73
CA ASP A 131 -7.95 11.22 -7.56
C ASP A 131 -7.98 10.74 -9.01
N LEU A 132 -6.83 10.38 -9.57
CA LEU A 132 -6.73 9.81 -10.92
C LEU A 132 -7.55 8.53 -11.09
N ILE A 133 -7.66 7.72 -10.05
CA ILE A 133 -8.46 6.49 -10.08
C ILE A 133 -9.94 6.81 -9.95
N SER A 134 -10.29 7.74 -9.08
CA SER A 134 -11.67 8.20 -8.91
C SER A 134 -12.20 8.82 -10.20
N GLU A 135 -11.40 9.61 -10.89
CA GLU A 135 -11.75 10.18 -12.20
C GLU A 135 -11.91 9.11 -13.27
N LYS A 136 -10.99 8.13 -13.35
CA LYS A 136 -11.15 7.01 -14.29
C LYS A 136 -12.45 6.26 -14.14
N SER A 137 -12.88 6.03 -12.91
CA SER A 137 -14.15 5.35 -12.65
C SER A 137 -15.37 6.21 -13.06
N LYS A 138 -15.22 7.53 -13.05
CA LYS A 138 -16.27 8.48 -13.49
C LYS A 138 -16.28 8.72 -15.01
N PHE A 139 -15.13 8.60 -15.67
CA PHE A 139 -14.94 8.93 -17.08
C PHE A 139 -14.79 7.72 -18.02
N ALA A 140 -15.14 6.53 -17.58
CA ALA A 140 -15.11 5.34 -18.45
C ALA A 140 -15.94 5.47 -19.76
N GLY A 141 -16.55 6.62 -19.99
CA GLY A 141 -17.36 6.94 -21.17
C GLY A 141 -16.93 8.16 -21.99
N SER A 142 -15.96 8.99 -21.56
CA SER A 142 -15.58 10.15 -22.38
C SER A 142 -14.16 10.63 -22.08
N MET A 143 -13.33 10.74 -23.12
CA MET A 143 -12.02 11.41 -23.20
C MET A 143 -10.78 10.54 -23.08
N GLN A 144 -10.55 9.71 -24.07
CA GLN A 144 -9.31 8.95 -24.30
C GLN A 144 -8.09 9.84 -24.67
N ALA A 145 -8.29 11.00 -25.28
CA ALA A 145 -7.22 11.73 -25.96
C ALA A 145 -6.41 12.70 -25.09
N GLU A 146 -6.99 13.31 -24.07
CA GLU A 146 -6.29 14.27 -23.20
C GLU A 146 -5.56 13.59 -22.02
N TYR A 147 -5.96 12.35 -21.75
CA TYR A 147 -5.43 11.50 -20.71
C TYR A 147 -4.04 10.93 -21.03
N ASP A 148 -3.73 10.74 -22.32
CA ASP A 148 -2.52 10.04 -22.78
C ASP A 148 -1.22 10.79 -22.45
N THR A 149 -1.25 12.10 -22.35
CA THR A 149 -0.03 12.90 -22.13
C THR A 149 0.36 12.99 -20.64
N ARG A 150 -0.61 13.05 -19.72
CA ARG A 150 -0.37 13.08 -18.26
C ARG A 150 -0.30 11.68 -17.64
N SER A 151 -0.93 10.72 -18.27
CA SER A 151 -1.04 9.34 -17.79
C SER A 151 0.21 8.50 -18.08
N LYS A 152 1.07 8.88 -19.01
CA LYS A 152 2.25 8.08 -19.39
C LYS A 152 3.20 7.83 -18.23
N THR A 153 3.44 8.79 -17.36
CA THR A 153 4.34 8.62 -16.21
C THR A 153 3.72 7.73 -15.14
N THR A 154 2.44 7.92 -14.86
CA THR A 154 1.72 7.12 -13.86
C THR A 154 1.41 5.72 -14.36
N GLN A 155 1.07 5.56 -15.65
CA GLN A 155 0.90 4.23 -16.28
C GLN A 155 2.21 3.46 -16.32
N ASN A 156 3.33 4.11 -16.64
CA ASN A 156 4.65 3.47 -16.60
C ASN A 156 5.02 3.04 -15.17
N ALA A 157 4.76 3.86 -14.16
CA ALA A 157 4.98 3.50 -12.76
C ALA A 157 4.09 2.33 -12.32
N LEU A 158 2.81 2.33 -12.70
CA LEU A 158 1.87 1.23 -12.44
C LEU A 158 2.28 -0.05 -13.17
N GLN A 159 2.74 0.06 -14.42
CA GLN A 159 3.22 -1.08 -15.21
C GLN A 159 4.51 -1.66 -14.60
N LEU A 160 5.44 -0.82 -14.18
CA LEU A 160 6.66 -1.21 -13.49
C LEU A 160 6.36 -1.90 -12.16
N LEU A 161 5.43 -1.36 -11.38
CA LEU A 161 4.97 -1.98 -10.13
C LEU A 161 4.33 -3.34 -10.41
N THR A 162 3.43 -3.42 -11.37
CA THR A 162 2.76 -4.67 -11.75
C THR A 162 3.79 -5.71 -12.24
N ASN A 163 4.74 -5.30 -13.08
CA ASN A 163 5.79 -6.19 -13.56
C ASN A 163 6.72 -6.65 -12.43
N LYS A 164 7.06 -5.79 -11.50
CA LYS A 164 7.93 -6.12 -10.36
C LYS A 164 7.20 -6.97 -9.32
N LEU A 165 5.94 -6.71 -9.04
CA LEU A 165 5.11 -7.58 -8.20
C LEU A 165 4.95 -8.96 -8.86
N THR A 166 4.79 -9.03 -10.18
CA THR A 166 4.76 -10.29 -10.93
C THR A 166 6.09 -11.02 -10.82
N ASN A 167 7.23 -10.34 -10.95
CA ASN A 167 8.56 -10.95 -10.85
C ASN A 167 8.89 -11.44 -9.43
N LEU A 168 8.56 -10.65 -8.40
CA LEU A 168 8.68 -11.08 -6.99
C LEU A 168 7.89 -12.34 -6.72
N ALA A 169 6.76 -12.43 -7.28
CA ALA A 169 5.84 -13.53 -7.11
C ALA A 169 6.26 -14.77 -7.90
N ILE A 170 6.85 -14.61 -9.09
CA ILE A 170 7.52 -15.71 -9.82
C ILE A 170 8.71 -16.20 -9.01
N SER A 171 9.50 -15.31 -8.40
CA SER A 171 10.64 -15.69 -7.54
C SER A 171 10.18 -16.47 -6.31
N VAL A 172 9.12 -16.05 -5.64
CA VAL A 172 8.54 -16.77 -4.49
C VAL A 172 7.92 -18.09 -4.96
N GLY A 173 7.26 -18.13 -6.11
CA GLY A 173 6.72 -19.35 -6.71
C GLY A 173 7.82 -20.36 -7.07
N ASN A 174 8.93 -19.91 -7.63
CA ASN A 174 10.06 -20.77 -7.99
C ASN A 174 10.83 -21.31 -6.77
N VAL A 175 10.77 -20.64 -5.63
CA VAL A 175 11.37 -21.13 -4.37
C VAL A 175 10.44 -22.14 -3.68
N PHE A 176 9.12 -21.99 -3.80
CA PHE A 176 8.15 -22.85 -3.13
C PHE A 176 7.73 -24.10 -3.95
N LEU A 177 7.74 -24.02 -5.28
CA LEU A 177 7.34 -25.17 -6.13
C LEU A 177 8.25 -26.40 -6.00
N PRO A 178 9.58 -26.29 -5.87
CA PRO A 178 10.43 -27.46 -5.62
C PRO A 178 10.17 -28.15 -4.28
N ALA A 179 9.78 -27.40 -3.26
CA ALA A 179 9.49 -27.95 -1.92
C ALA A 179 8.18 -28.74 -1.87
N ILE A 180 7.22 -28.39 -2.73
CA ILE A 180 5.94 -29.14 -2.84
C ILE A 180 6.12 -30.40 -3.69
N GLY A 181 6.99 -30.37 -4.70
CA GLY A 181 7.30 -31.53 -5.54
C GLY A 181 8.11 -32.63 -4.82
N ALA A 182 8.89 -32.28 -3.81
CA ALA A 182 9.69 -33.24 -3.04
C ALA A 182 8.92 -33.95 -1.91
N GLY A 183 7.71 -33.52 -1.61
CA GLY A 183 6.81 -34.13 -0.60
C GLY A 183 5.75 -35.08 -1.16
N ALA A 184 5.77 -35.39 -2.46
CA ALA A 184 4.74 -36.19 -3.13
C ALA A 184 5.31 -37.50 -3.71
N THR A 185 6.35 -38.08 -3.08
CA THR A 185 6.80 -39.48 -3.37
C THR A 185 6.73 -40.31 -2.12
#